data_fb4de95649674a74645a5a93540cc3a3
#
_entry.id   fb4de95649674a74645a5a93540cc3a3
#
_cell.length_a   1.000
_cell.length_b   1.000
_cell.length_c   1.000
_cell.angle_alpha   90.00
_cell.angle_beta   90.00
_cell.angle_gamma   90.00
#
_symmetry.space_group_name_H-M   'P 1'
#
loop_
_entity.id
_entity.type
_entity.pdbx_description
1 polymer ?
#
loop_
_entity_poly.entity_id
_entity_poly.type
_entity_poly.pdbx_seq_one_letter_code
_entity_poly.pdbx_strand_id
1 'polypeptide(L)'
;MLKSEILNSLHNKYPSLNKGDLEIIFNLFFKKINESLSENKSIELRGFGTFTKKINKAKFVRNPKTNEKIFKKENYKIHFKIGKIMHAKINN
;
A
#
# COMPACT_ATOMS: atom_id res chain seq x y z
N MET A 1 -12.39 -6.77 0.48
CA MET A 1 -12.02 -7.85 -0.47
C MET A 1 -10.83 -8.63 0.07
N LEU A 2 -10.96 -9.94 0.08
CA LEU A 2 -9.90 -10.81 0.58
C LEU A 2 -8.95 -11.23 -0.55
N LYS A 3 -7.73 -11.62 -0.18
CA LYS A 3 -6.74 -12.16 -1.11
C LYS A 3 -7.28 -13.32 -1.93
N SER A 4 -7.98 -14.25 -1.27
CA SER A 4 -8.60 -15.41 -1.94
C SER A 4 -9.62 -15.01 -3.01
N GLU A 5 -10.38 -13.94 -2.76
CA GLU A 5 -11.34 -13.43 -3.72
C GLU A 5 -10.66 -12.85 -4.95
N ILE A 6 -9.56 -12.13 -4.75
CA ILE A 6 -8.77 -11.58 -5.85
C ILE A 6 -8.19 -12.72 -6.70
N LEU A 7 -7.60 -13.73 -6.06
CA LEU A 7 -7.03 -14.88 -6.76
C LEU A 7 -8.08 -15.66 -7.54
N ASN A 8 -9.25 -15.86 -6.96
CA ASN A 8 -10.36 -16.53 -7.65
C ASN A 8 -10.83 -15.73 -8.87
N SER A 9 -10.96 -14.42 -8.73
CA SER A 9 -11.35 -13.56 -9.85
C SER A 9 -10.32 -13.60 -10.99
N LEU A 10 -9.03 -13.58 -10.65
CA LEU A 10 -7.97 -13.68 -11.65
C LEU A 10 -7.96 -15.04 -12.34
N HIS A 11 -8.16 -16.11 -11.58
CA HIS A 11 -8.23 -17.46 -12.16
C HIS A 11 -9.44 -17.61 -13.10
N ASN A 12 -10.59 -17.06 -12.73
CA ASN A 12 -11.77 -17.10 -13.57
C ASN A 12 -11.57 -16.34 -14.89
N LYS A 13 -10.84 -15.23 -14.84
CA LYS A 13 -10.54 -14.43 -16.03
C LYS A 13 -9.45 -15.06 -16.90
N TYR A 14 -8.48 -15.72 -16.29
CA TYR A 14 -7.34 -16.35 -16.95
C TYR A 14 -7.24 -17.82 -16.54
N PRO A 15 -8.16 -18.67 -16.98
CA PRO A 15 -8.24 -20.06 -16.51
C PRO A 15 -7.05 -20.93 -16.92
N SER A 16 -6.24 -20.50 -17.89
CA SER A 16 -5.00 -21.21 -18.26
C SER A 16 -3.93 -21.13 -17.20
N LEU A 17 -4.02 -20.16 -16.27
CA LEU A 17 -3.09 -20.02 -15.17
C LEU A 17 -3.67 -20.72 -13.94
N ASN A 18 -2.92 -21.65 -13.35
CA ASN A 18 -3.42 -22.33 -12.15
C ASN A 18 -3.35 -21.41 -10.94
N LYS A 19 -4.17 -21.69 -9.92
CA LYS A 19 -4.25 -20.86 -8.72
C LYS A 19 -2.94 -20.82 -7.95
N GLY A 20 -2.18 -21.91 -7.92
CA GLY A 20 -0.89 -21.96 -7.25
C GLY A 20 0.11 -20.98 -7.86
N ASP A 21 0.19 -20.93 -9.18
CA ASP A 21 1.08 -20.00 -9.87
C ASP A 21 0.63 -18.55 -9.69
N LEU A 22 -0.68 -18.30 -9.72
CA LEU A 22 -1.22 -16.96 -9.45
C LEU A 22 -0.88 -16.49 -8.04
N GLU A 23 -0.96 -17.38 -7.05
CA GLU A 23 -0.61 -17.06 -5.68
C GLU A 23 0.88 -16.73 -5.53
N ILE A 24 1.75 -17.47 -6.20
CA ILE A 24 3.19 -17.19 -6.20
C ILE A 24 3.47 -15.81 -6.79
N ILE A 25 2.88 -15.49 -7.93
CA ILE A 25 3.02 -14.18 -8.58
C ILE A 25 2.53 -13.07 -7.68
N PHE A 26 1.36 -13.24 -7.07
CA PHE A 26 0.76 -12.28 -6.16
C PHE A 26 1.70 -12.00 -4.96
N ASN A 27 2.20 -13.07 -4.34
CA ASN A 27 3.09 -12.93 -3.20
C ASN A 27 4.42 -12.26 -3.56
N LEU A 28 4.99 -12.60 -4.71
CA LEU A 28 6.22 -11.96 -5.20
C LEU A 28 6.02 -10.46 -5.47
N PHE A 29 4.89 -10.10 -6.04
CA PHE A 29 4.55 -8.70 -6.32
C PHE A 29 4.52 -7.88 -5.03
N PHE A 30 3.78 -8.35 -4.02
CA PHE A 30 3.69 -7.63 -2.75
C PHE A 30 4.98 -7.66 -1.95
N LYS A 31 5.74 -8.74 -2.04
CA LYS A 31 7.08 -8.80 -1.43
C LYS A 31 7.99 -7.74 -2.03
N LYS A 32 7.95 -7.55 -3.34
CA LYS A 32 8.76 -6.52 -4.01
C LYS A 32 8.37 -5.11 -3.58
N ILE A 33 7.07 -4.86 -3.42
CA ILE A 33 6.59 -3.59 -2.89
C ILE A 33 7.14 -3.34 -1.49
N ASN A 34 7.04 -4.33 -0.61
CA ASN A 34 7.52 -4.21 0.77
C ASN A 34 9.03 -3.97 0.83
N GLU A 35 9.81 -4.69 0.04
CA GLU A 35 11.27 -4.51 -0.03
C GLU A 35 11.64 -3.09 -0.48
N SER A 36 11.00 -2.61 -1.54
CA SER A 36 11.28 -1.29 -2.08
C SER A 36 10.97 -0.18 -1.09
N LEU A 37 9.82 -0.28 -0.41
CA LEU A 37 9.45 0.70 0.62
C LEU A 37 10.39 0.64 1.82
N SER A 38 10.86 -0.54 2.21
CA SER A 38 11.84 -0.69 3.28
C SER A 38 13.18 -0.03 2.94
N GLU A 39 13.53 0.01 1.66
CA GLU A 39 14.74 0.67 1.16
C GLU A 39 14.53 2.16 0.89
N ASN A 40 13.41 2.74 1.32
CA ASN A 40 13.05 4.15 1.11
C ASN A 40 12.87 4.53 -0.37
N LYS A 41 12.53 3.57 -1.19
CA LYS A 41 12.19 3.81 -2.60
C LYS A 41 10.69 3.98 -2.74
N SER A 42 10.27 4.94 -3.56
CA SER A 42 8.88 5.05 -3.92
C SER A 42 8.54 4.07 -5.05
N ILE A 43 7.28 3.69 -5.12
CA ILE A 43 6.80 2.76 -6.15
C ILE A 43 5.69 3.45 -6.91
N GLU A 44 5.92 3.69 -8.19
CA GLU A 44 4.91 4.23 -9.08
C GLU A 44 4.34 3.10 -9.94
N LEU A 45 3.02 2.90 -9.80
CA LEU A 45 2.28 1.97 -10.65
C LEU A 45 1.45 2.81 -11.62
N ARG A 46 1.95 2.94 -12.84
CA ARG A 46 1.34 3.79 -13.86
C ARG A 46 -0.12 3.41 -14.09
N GLY A 47 -1.01 4.38 -14.05
CA GLY A 47 -2.45 4.16 -14.17
C GLY A 47 -3.15 3.81 -12.86
N PHE A 48 -2.41 3.61 -11.78
CA PHE A 48 -2.95 3.25 -10.47
C PHE A 48 -2.61 4.29 -9.41
N GLY A 49 -1.33 4.49 -9.13
CA GLY A 49 -0.89 5.45 -8.11
C GLY A 49 0.54 5.23 -7.68
N THR A 50 0.92 5.95 -6.65
CA THR A 50 2.29 5.93 -6.12
C THR A 50 2.29 5.70 -4.63
N PHE A 51 3.08 4.73 -4.18
CA PHE A 51 3.35 4.47 -2.77
C PHE A 51 4.65 5.13 -2.37
N THR A 52 4.64 5.89 -1.27
CA THR A 52 5.84 6.49 -0.70
C THR A 52 5.88 6.24 0.80
N LYS A 53 7.09 6.13 1.33
CA LYS A 53 7.34 6.04 2.77
C LYS A 53 7.60 7.44 3.30
N LYS A 54 6.81 7.89 4.26
CA LYS A 54 6.97 9.19 4.91
C LYS A 54 7.41 9.03 6.34
N ILE A 55 8.23 9.97 6.79
CA ILE A 55 8.74 9.99 8.16
C ILE A 55 7.86 10.94 8.97
N ASN A 56 7.32 10.43 10.08
CA ASN A 56 6.73 11.26 11.12
C ASN A 56 7.81 11.52 12.16
N LYS A 57 8.35 12.73 12.18
CA LYS A 57 9.42 13.10 13.10
C LYS A 57 8.96 13.02 14.54
N ALA A 58 9.90 12.69 15.45
CA ALA A 58 9.65 12.73 16.88
C ALA A 58 9.16 14.12 17.28
N LYS A 59 8.13 14.19 18.09
CA LYS A 59 7.56 15.45 18.56
C LYS A 59 6.76 15.26 19.84
N PHE A 60 6.56 16.35 20.56
CA PHE A 60 5.60 16.40 21.66
C PHE A 60 4.23 16.75 21.10
N VAL A 61 3.22 16.02 21.55
CA VAL A 61 1.83 16.31 21.24
C VAL A 61 1.07 16.48 22.54
N ARG A 62 0.07 17.36 22.54
CA ARG A 62 -0.77 17.61 23.71
C ARG A 62 -1.99 16.71 23.68
N ASN A 63 -2.25 16.01 24.79
CA ASN A 63 -3.49 15.24 24.94
C ASN A 63 -4.63 16.22 25.19
N PRO A 64 -5.65 16.31 24.32
CA PRO A 64 -6.75 17.27 24.50
C PRO A 64 -7.61 17.00 25.73
N LYS A 65 -7.61 15.77 26.28
CA LYS A 65 -8.39 15.41 27.46
C LYS A 65 -7.70 15.80 28.75
N THR A 66 -6.39 15.58 28.85
CA THR A 66 -5.61 15.78 30.08
C THR A 66 -4.72 17.00 30.01
N ASN A 67 -4.54 17.59 28.84
CA ASN A 67 -3.61 18.70 28.59
C ASN A 67 -2.14 18.36 28.85
N GLU A 68 -1.82 17.08 28.97
CA GLU A 68 -0.46 16.61 29.17
C GLU A 68 0.28 16.54 27.83
N LYS A 69 1.59 16.81 27.88
CA LYS A 69 2.47 16.64 26.72
C LYS A 69 2.93 15.18 26.65
N ILE A 70 2.68 14.57 25.51
CA ILE A 70 3.10 13.20 25.22
C ILE A 70 4.19 13.24 24.15
N PHE A 71 5.30 12.55 24.41
CA PHE A 71 6.38 12.43 23.43
C PHE A 71 6.06 11.28 22.47
N LYS A 72 5.97 11.59 21.18
CA LYS A 72 5.85 10.60 20.12
C LYS A 72 7.21 10.38 19.49
N LYS A 73 7.65 9.11 19.46
CA LYS A 73 8.89 8.73 18.81
C LYS A 73 8.74 8.86 17.29
N GLU A 74 9.86 9.03 16.61
CA GLU A 74 9.91 8.98 15.16
C GLU A 74 9.37 7.65 14.66
N ASN A 75 8.50 7.68 13.68
CA ASN A 75 7.98 6.50 13.03
C ASN A 75 7.79 6.75 11.54
N TYR A 76 7.42 5.69 10.83
CA TYR A 76 7.21 5.75 9.39
C TYR A 76 5.77 5.40 9.07
N LYS A 77 5.27 5.99 8.00
CA LYS A 77 3.96 5.64 7.45
C LYS A 77 4.06 5.51 5.95
N ILE A 78 3.16 4.70 5.38
CA ILE A 78 3.05 4.57 3.94
C ILE A 78 1.95 5.52 3.46
N HIS A 79 2.29 6.32 2.47
CA HIS A 79 1.35 7.24 1.82
C HIS A 79 1.07 6.73 0.42
N PHE A 80 -0.20 6.62 0.08
CA PHE A 80 -0.63 6.29 -1.27
C PHE A 80 -1.26 7.51 -1.93
N LYS A 81 -0.72 7.91 -3.09
CA LYS A 81 -1.30 8.97 -3.92
C LYS A 81 -1.90 8.32 -5.15
N ILE A 82 -3.22 8.49 -5.30
CA ILE A 82 -3.93 7.95 -6.46
C ILE A 82 -3.47 8.65 -7.75
N GLY A 83 -3.30 7.87 -8.82
CA GLY A 83 -2.95 8.41 -10.14
C GLY A 83 -4.16 9.05 -10.82
N LYS A 84 -3.87 9.95 -11.78
CA LYS A 84 -4.93 10.68 -12.50
C LYS A 84 -5.90 9.77 -13.23
N ILE A 85 -5.40 8.73 -13.87
CA ILE A 85 -6.23 7.79 -14.65
C ILE A 85 -7.19 7.05 -13.72
N MET A 86 -6.68 6.52 -12.60
CA MET A 86 -7.51 5.81 -11.62
C MET A 86 -8.53 6.76 -10.98
N HIS A 87 -8.10 7.98 -10.63
CA HIS A 87 -8.98 8.99 -10.06
C HIS A 87 -10.15 9.32 -11.00
N ALA A 88 -9.86 9.49 -12.29
CA ALA A 88 -10.88 9.76 -13.29
C ALA A 88 -11.87 8.59 -13.43
N LYS A 89 -11.38 7.34 -13.39
CA LYS A 89 -12.22 6.15 -13.47
C LYS A 89 -13.18 6.03 -12.29
N ILE A 90 -12.72 6.37 -11.09
CA ILE A 90 -13.54 6.29 -9.88
C ILE A 90 -14.60 7.39 -9.85
N ASN A 91 -14.27 8.58 -10.36
CA ASN A 91 -15.14 9.75 -10.30
C ASN A 91 -15.97 9.99 -11.57
N ASN A 92 -15.99 9.03 -12.43
CA ASN A 92 -16.78 9.11 -13.66
C ASN A 92 -18.24 8.77 -13.42
#